data_f4c37b89a107cb366edf2f0a29d09b89
#
_entry.id   f4c37b89a107cb366edf2f0a29d09b89
#
_cell.length_a   1.000
_cell.length_b   1.000
_cell.length_c   1.000
_cell.angle_alpha   90.00
_cell.angle_beta   90.00
_cell.angle_gamma   90.00
#
_symmetry.space_group_name_H-M   'P 1'
#
loop_
_entity.id
_entity.type
_entity.pdbx_description
1 polymer ?
#
loop_
_entity_poly.entity_id
_entity_poly.type
_entity_poly.pdbx_seq_one_letter_code
_entity_poly.pdbx_strand_id
1 'polypeptide(L)'
;MLERFVKQTRYTSQEDFIKNFKVEVPDNFNFGYDVVDAWAAEQPEKKAILWTNDQGASHQYTYAELKEKTDATASYFQSLGIGNGDMVMLILKRRIEFWFSIIALHKLGAVVIPATHLLTKKDIVYRCNAADIKMIVCAGEEVITKHIIDAMPDSPTVNHLISIGPDMPEGFKDFHEGVANAAPFVKPEYPNVNSDTSLMYFTSGTTGEPKMVAHDFTYPLGHITTGSFWHNLHENSLHLTIADTGWGKAVWGKLYGQMIAGSNIFVYDHEKFTPADILQKIQDCKITSLCAPPTIYRFLIKEDISKYDLSSLEYCTTAGEALNYSVYETFLKITGIRLMEGFGQTETTMTLGTFPWMEPKPGSMGVPNPQYDIDLLTP
;
A
#
# COMPACT_ATOMS: atom_id res chain seq x y z
N MET A 1 -12.57 -6.16 -13.70
CA MET A 1 -11.26 -6.57 -13.13
C MET A 1 -11.42 -7.65 -12.07
N LEU A 2 -12.18 -7.41 -11.00
CA LEU A 2 -12.36 -8.39 -9.90
C LEU A 2 -12.85 -9.78 -10.41
N GLU A 3 -13.75 -9.80 -11.35
CA GLU A 3 -14.31 -11.01 -11.99
C GLU A 3 -13.28 -11.88 -12.74
N ARG A 4 -12.08 -11.37 -12.98
CA ARG A 4 -10.96 -12.15 -13.53
C ARG A 4 -10.36 -13.11 -12.51
N PHE A 5 -10.53 -12.81 -11.22
CA PHE A 5 -9.87 -13.51 -10.12
C PHE A 5 -10.83 -14.20 -9.16
N VAL A 6 -12.14 -13.88 -9.20
CA VAL A 6 -13.16 -14.52 -8.37
C VAL A 6 -14.45 -14.74 -9.16
N LYS A 7 -15.12 -15.85 -8.91
CA LYS A 7 -16.39 -16.18 -9.60
C LYS A 7 -17.57 -15.40 -9.05
N GLN A 8 -17.55 -15.12 -7.75
CA GLN A 8 -18.62 -14.39 -7.07
C GLN A 8 -18.05 -13.11 -6.48
N THR A 9 -18.67 -11.98 -6.80
CA THR A 9 -18.23 -10.64 -6.41
C THR A 9 -19.13 -9.98 -5.36
N ARG A 10 -20.20 -10.64 -4.93
CA ARG A 10 -21.12 -10.14 -3.91
C ARG A 10 -21.53 -11.27 -2.97
N TYR A 11 -21.52 -10.98 -1.69
CA TYR A 11 -21.93 -11.89 -0.63
C TYR A 11 -22.91 -11.17 0.30
N THR A 12 -23.87 -11.93 0.89
CA THR A 12 -24.89 -11.38 1.77
C THR A 12 -24.82 -11.95 3.19
N SER A 13 -23.97 -12.96 3.40
CA SER A 13 -23.76 -13.58 4.69
C SER A 13 -22.35 -14.16 4.81
N GLN A 14 -21.88 -14.39 6.05
CA GLN A 14 -20.61 -15.02 6.31
C GLN A 14 -20.58 -16.49 5.83
N GLU A 15 -21.68 -17.20 5.95
CA GLU A 15 -21.79 -18.58 5.47
C GLU A 15 -21.62 -18.66 3.95
N ASP A 16 -22.30 -17.76 3.20
CA ASP A 16 -22.15 -17.65 1.74
C ASP A 16 -20.71 -17.31 1.35
N PHE A 17 -20.10 -16.38 2.09
CA PHE A 17 -18.72 -15.97 1.84
C PHE A 17 -17.73 -17.11 2.06
N ILE A 18 -17.78 -17.80 3.19
CA ILE A 18 -16.90 -18.95 3.48
C ILE A 18 -17.08 -20.06 2.43
N LYS A 19 -18.32 -20.35 2.04
CA LYS A 19 -18.62 -21.46 1.15
C LYS A 19 -18.19 -21.22 -0.30
N ASN A 20 -18.35 -19.98 -0.79
CA ASN A 20 -18.29 -19.69 -2.23
C ASN A 20 -17.14 -18.80 -2.63
N PHE A 21 -16.42 -18.17 -1.67
CA PHE A 21 -15.25 -17.37 -1.99
C PHE A 21 -14.08 -18.28 -2.38
N LYS A 22 -13.56 -18.03 -3.56
CA LYS A 22 -12.35 -18.70 -4.06
C LYS A 22 -11.62 -17.77 -5.01
N VAL A 23 -10.33 -17.61 -4.79
CA VAL A 23 -9.44 -16.88 -5.69
C VAL A 23 -8.97 -17.83 -6.79
N GLU A 24 -9.11 -17.41 -8.04
CA GLU A 24 -8.49 -18.04 -9.19
C GLU A 24 -7.14 -17.36 -9.45
N VAL A 25 -6.07 -18.11 -9.25
CA VAL A 25 -4.70 -17.60 -9.39
C VAL A 25 -4.21 -17.90 -10.81
N PRO A 26 -3.95 -16.87 -11.65
CA PRO A 26 -3.38 -17.06 -12.98
C PRO A 26 -1.97 -17.63 -12.90
N ASP A 27 -1.54 -18.33 -13.94
CA ASP A 27 -0.13 -18.70 -14.10
C ASP A 27 0.73 -17.45 -14.31
N ASN A 28 1.85 -17.38 -13.60
CA ASN A 28 2.82 -16.27 -13.69
C ASN A 28 2.16 -14.88 -13.49
N PHE A 29 1.24 -14.78 -12.49
CA PHE A 29 0.57 -13.54 -12.17
C PHE A 29 1.57 -12.41 -11.88
N ASN A 30 1.32 -11.24 -12.46
CA ASN A 30 2.10 -10.03 -12.21
C ASN A 30 1.16 -8.83 -12.06
N PHE A 31 1.14 -8.24 -10.87
CA PHE A 31 0.25 -7.13 -10.56
C PHE A 31 0.38 -5.94 -11.52
N GLY A 32 1.59 -5.63 -11.98
CA GLY A 32 1.83 -4.55 -12.94
C GLY A 32 1.13 -4.80 -14.28
N TYR A 33 1.17 -6.02 -14.79
CA TYR A 33 0.58 -6.37 -16.08
C TYR A 33 -0.90 -6.77 -15.97
N ASP A 34 -1.22 -7.67 -15.03
CA ASP A 34 -2.54 -8.28 -14.97
C ASP A 34 -3.60 -7.38 -14.31
N VAL A 35 -3.17 -6.33 -13.59
CA VAL A 35 -4.07 -5.36 -12.97
C VAL A 35 -3.88 -3.96 -13.57
N VAL A 36 -2.69 -3.36 -13.44
CA VAL A 36 -2.48 -1.96 -13.82
C VAL A 36 -2.55 -1.77 -15.33
N ASP A 37 -1.78 -2.55 -16.10
CA ASP A 37 -1.77 -2.46 -17.57
C ASP A 37 -3.09 -2.94 -18.16
N ALA A 38 -3.73 -3.94 -17.53
CA ALA A 38 -5.03 -4.41 -17.95
C ALA A 38 -6.12 -3.33 -17.80
N TRP A 39 -6.14 -2.58 -16.67
CA TRP A 39 -7.02 -1.41 -16.54
C TRP A 39 -6.71 -0.33 -17.56
N ALA A 40 -5.43 -0.02 -17.80
CA ALA A 40 -5.02 0.96 -18.81
C ALA A 40 -5.48 0.57 -20.23
N ALA A 41 -5.50 -0.73 -20.54
CA ALA A 41 -5.97 -1.22 -21.84
C ALA A 41 -7.51 -1.20 -21.95
N GLU A 42 -8.24 -1.55 -20.88
CA GLU A 42 -9.69 -1.65 -20.90
C GLU A 42 -10.40 -0.30 -20.67
N GLN A 43 -9.87 0.51 -19.75
CA GLN A 43 -10.44 1.78 -19.34
C GLN A 43 -9.32 2.82 -19.08
N PRO A 44 -8.65 3.33 -20.10
CA PRO A 44 -7.47 4.21 -19.97
C PRO A 44 -7.75 5.45 -19.10
N GLU A 45 -8.92 6.05 -19.22
CA GLU A 45 -9.33 7.24 -18.49
C GLU A 45 -9.86 6.97 -17.08
N LYS A 46 -9.93 5.70 -16.66
CA LYS A 46 -10.35 5.35 -15.30
C LYS A 46 -9.37 5.91 -14.27
N LYS A 47 -9.92 6.56 -13.27
CA LYS A 47 -9.16 7.14 -12.15
C LYS A 47 -8.49 6.05 -11.32
N ALA A 48 -7.18 6.17 -11.11
CA ALA A 48 -6.38 5.23 -10.35
C ALA A 48 -5.95 5.80 -8.99
N ILE A 49 -5.34 6.98 -8.99
CA ILE A 49 -4.81 7.64 -7.78
C ILE A 49 -5.10 9.13 -7.84
N LEU A 50 -5.75 9.67 -6.81
CA LEU A 50 -5.80 11.09 -6.54
C LEU A 50 -4.74 11.42 -5.48
N TRP A 51 -3.63 12.00 -5.91
CA TRP A 51 -2.55 12.44 -5.03
C TRP A 51 -2.69 13.92 -4.72
N THR A 52 -2.52 14.28 -3.46
CA THR A 52 -2.48 15.67 -2.98
C THR A 52 -1.39 15.84 -1.94
N ASN A 53 -0.88 17.06 -1.76
CA ASN A 53 0.04 17.36 -0.67
C ASN A 53 -0.47 18.49 0.23
N ASP A 54 0.29 18.80 1.28
CA ASP A 54 0.01 19.88 2.24
C ASP A 54 0.41 21.27 1.71
N GLN A 55 1.07 21.34 0.53
CA GLN A 55 1.43 22.59 -0.17
C GLN A 55 0.39 22.99 -1.23
N GLY A 56 -0.70 22.23 -1.36
CA GLY A 56 -1.80 22.53 -2.29
C GLY A 56 -1.62 21.93 -3.69
N ALA A 57 -0.57 21.17 -3.96
CA ALA A 57 -0.47 20.44 -5.21
C ALA A 57 -1.43 19.24 -5.22
N SER A 58 -2.00 18.96 -6.39
CA SER A 58 -2.94 17.86 -6.58
C SER A 58 -2.86 17.34 -8.02
N HIS A 59 -2.93 16.02 -8.18
CA HIS A 59 -3.04 15.39 -9.51
C HIS A 59 -3.88 14.11 -9.44
N GLN A 60 -4.82 13.99 -10.38
CA GLN A 60 -5.60 12.78 -10.57
C GLN A 60 -4.94 11.93 -11.67
N TYR A 61 -4.28 10.86 -11.27
CA TYR A 61 -3.70 9.90 -12.22
C TYR A 61 -4.78 8.94 -12.73
N THR A 62 -4.84 8.80 -14.05
CA THR A 62 -5.59 7.73 -14.72
C THR A 62 -4.75 6.45 -14.80
N TYR A 63 -5.38 5.32 -15.16
CA TYR A 63 -4.60 4.09 -15.39
C TYR A 63 -3.69 4.20 -16.62
N ALA A 64 -4.06 4.98 -17.66
CA ALA A 64 -3.18 5.26 -18.78
C ALA A 64 -1.92 5.99 -18.34
N GLU A 65 -2.07 7.08 -17.56
CA GLU A 65 -0.93 7.83 -17.01
C GLU A 65 -0.10 6.97 -16.06
N LEU A 66 -0.76 6.17 -15.20
CA LEU A 66 -0.07 5.29 -14.27
C LEU A 66 0.77 4.24 -15.00
N LYS A 67 0.23 3.64 -16.07
CA LYS A 67 0.98 2.73 -16.94
C LYS A 67 2.18 3.43 -17.57
N GLU A 68 2.00 4.62 -18.16
CA GLU A 68 3.10 5.39 -18.76
C GLU A 68 4.23 5.66 -17.76
N LYS A 69 3.88 6.15 -16.56
CA LYS A 69 4.86 6.45 -15.51
C LYS A 69 5.56 5.20 -14.99
N THR A 70 4.84 4.10 -14.83
CA THR A 70 5.43 2.83 -14.35
C THR A 70 6.28 2.15 -15.42
N ASP A 71 5.93 2.25 -16.70
CA ASP A 71 6.75 1.75 -17.80
C ASP A 71 8.06 2.55 -17.90
N ALA A 72 8.00 3.88 -17.86
CA ALA A 72 9.20 4.72 -17.91
C ALA A 72 10.10 4.47 -16.67
N THR A 73 9.52 4.29 -15.49
CA THR A 73 10.26 3.95 -14.27
C THR A 73 10.90 2.57 -14.37
N ALA A 74 10.18 1.57 -14.92
CA ALA A 74 10.71 0.23 -15.14
C ALA A 74 11.87 0.25 -16.14
N SER A 75 11.75 0.99 -17.24
CA SER A 75 12.82 1.17 -18.22
C SER A 75 14.06 1.82 -17.59
N TYR A 76 13.87 2.85 -16.77
CA TYR A 76 14.98 3.48 -16.06
C TYR A 76 15.68 2.50 -15.12
N PHE A 77 14.93 1.78 -14.28
CA PHE A 77 15.52 0.79 -13.37
C PHE A 77 16.20 -0.37 -14.13
N GLN A 78 15.60 -0.84 -15.23
CA GLN A 78 16.19 -1.84 -16.10
C GLN A 78 17.53 -1.37 -16.70
N SER A 79 17.64 -0.08 -17.07
CA SER A 79 18.89 0.51 -17.58
C SER A 79 20.01 0.57 -16.52
N LEU A 80 19.64 0.50 -15.23
CA LEU A 80 20.57 0.38 -14.10
C LEU A 80 20.90 -1.08 -13.76
N GLY A 81 20.40 -2.04 -14.53
CA GLY A 81 20.64 -3.46 -14.33
C GLY A 81 19.75 -4.10 -13.26
N ILE A 82 18.59 -3.49 -12.92
CA ILE A 82 17.60 -4.08 -12.02
C ILE A 82 16.68 -5.00 -12.83
N GLY A 83 16.48 -6.22 -12.33
CA GLY A 83 15.66 -7.25 -12.96
C GLY A 83 15.13 -8.27 -11.96
N ASN A 84 14.73 -9.45 -12.45
CA ASN A 84 14.13 -10.51 -11.65
C ASN A 84 14.99 -10.87 -10.42
N GLY A 85 14.36 -10.90 -9.25
CA GLY A 85 14.96 -11.27 -7.96
C GLY A 85 15.86 -10.19 -7.33
N ASP A 86 16.10 -9.05 -8.00
CA ASP A 86 16.92 -7.98 -7.42
C ASP A 86 16.18 -7.23 -6.32
N MET A 87 16.86 -6.99 -5.20
CA MET A 87 16.31 -6.34 -4.03
C MET A 87 16.44 -4.83 -4.11
N VAL A 88 15.31 -4.11 -4.00
CA VAL A 88 15.26 -2.64 -4.08
C VAL A 88 14.52 -2.06 -2.88
N MET A 89 15.20 -1.21 -2.11
CA MET A 89 14.60 -0.54 -0.96
C MET A 89 13.98 0.81 -1.34
N LEU A 90 12.72 1.04 -0.91
CA LEU A 90 11.97 2.26 -1.15
C LEU A 90 11.74 3.01 0.17
N ILE A 91 12.34 4.21 0.33
CA ILE A 91 12.18 5.10 1.48
C ILE A 91 11.48 6.39 1.00
N LEU A 92 10.20 6.29 0.66
CA LEU A 92 9.51 7.30 -0.15
C LEU A 92 8.34 8.02 0.55
N LYS A 93 8.14 7.82 1.85
CA LYS A 93 7.01 8.42 2.56
C LYS A 93 5.69 8.20 1.76
N ARG A 94 4.98 9.29 1.43
CA ARG A 94 3.74 9.27 0.63
C ARG A 94 3.91 9.96 -0.73
N ARG A 95 5.17 10.07 -1.21
CA ARG A 95 5.48 10.57 -2.56
C ARG A 95 4.82 9.67 -3.60
N ILE A 96 4.28 10.25 -4.67
CA ILE A 96 3.60 9.47 -5.73
C ILE A 96 4.54 8.46 -6.41
N GLU A 97 5.82 8.73 -6.42
CA GLU A 97 6.87 7.89 -6.99
C GLU A 97 7.00 6.53 -6.26
N PHE A 98 6.44 6.39 -5.05
CA PHE A 98 6.31 5.09 -4.42
C PHE A 98 5.48 4.13 -5.28
N TRP A 99 4.34 4.59 -5.79
CA TRP A 99 3.47 3.78 -6.65
C TRP A 99 4.11 3.50 -8.01
N PHE A 100 4.79 4.50 -8.59
CA PHE A 100 5.54 4.29 -9.82
C PHE A 100 6.63 3.24 -9.63
N SER A 101 7.39 3.33 -8.55
CA SER A 101 8.51 2.44 -8.26
C SER A 101 8.06 1.01 -7.93
N ILE A 102 7.08 0.82 -7.04
CA ILE A 102 6.64 -0.52 -6.63
C ILE A 102 6.02 -1.29 -7.81
N ILE A 103 5.21 -0.62 -8.64
CA ILE A 103 4.59 -1.25 -9.81
C ILE A 103 5.65 -1.54 -10.88
N ALA A 104 6.60 -0.62 -11.11
CA ALA A 104 7.71 -0.82 -12.04
C ALA A 104 8.58 -2.02 -11.64
N LEU A 105 8.90 -2.16 -10.34
CA LEU A 105 9.67 -3.29 -9.82
C LEU A 105 8.92 -4.61 -9.98
N HIS A 106 7.60 -4.63 -9.79
CA HIS A 106 6.81 -5.83 -10.10
C HIS A 106 6.88 -6.19 -11.59
N LYS A 107 6.81 -5.19 -12.50
CA LYS A 107 6.97 -5.43 -13.94
C LYS A 107 8.33 -6.03 -14.30
N LEU A 108 9.37 -5.72 -13.55
CA LEU A 108 10.72 -6.26 -13.73
C LEU A 108 10.94 -7.63 -13.06
N GLY A 109 10.01 -8.09 -12.23
CA GLY A 109 10.20 -9.28 -11.41
C GLY A 109 11.12 -9.05 -10.20
N ALA A 110 11.43 -7.79 -9.89
CA ALA A 110 12.28 -7.42 -8.76
C ALA A 110 11.53 -7.45 -7.43
N VAL A 111 12.27 -7.55 -6.34
CA VAL A 111 11.73 -7.59 -4.97
C VAL A 111 11.72 -6.18 -4.38
N VAL A 112 10.54 -5.74 -3.97
CA VAL A 112 10.37 -4.44 -3.31
C VAL A 112 10.55 -4.56 -1.81
N ILE A 113 11.33 -3.67 -1.22
CA ILE A 113 11.49 -3.55 0.24
C ILE A 113 11.04 -2.15 0.67
N PRO A 114 9.73 -1.96 0.96
CA PRO A 114 9.27 -0.69 1.50
C PRO A 114 9.85 -0.47 2.89
N ALA A 115 10.33 0.76 3.14
CA ALA A 115 10.97 1.11 4.39
C ALA A 115 10.55 2.50 4.87
N THR A 116 10.47 2.67 6.19
CA THR A 116 10.12 3.94 6.79
C THR A 116 11.28 4.96 6.67
N HIS A 117 10.93 6.21 6.53
CA HIS A 117 11.89 7.32 6.53
C HIS A 117 12.57 7.55 7.90
N LEU A 118 12.15 6.83 8.93
CA LEU A 118 12.71 6.89 10.28
C LEU A 118 13.94 5.98 10.49
N LEU A 119 14.38 5.26 9.45
CA LEU A 119 15.55 4.40 9.52
C LEU A 119 16.81 5.20 9.81
N THR A 120 17.58 4.71 10.78
CA THR A 120 18.93 5.22 11.10
C THR A 120 19.99 4.53 10.24
N LYS A 121 21.26 5.03 10.28
CA LYS A 121 22.41 4.36 9.66
C LYS A 121 22.44 2.85 9.97
N LYS A 122 22.33 2.48 11.26
CA LYS A 122 22.39 1.08 11.70
C LYS A 122 21.30 0.23 11.04
N ASP A 123 20.09 0.78 10.96
CA ASP A 123 18.94 0.08 10.39
C ASP A 123 19.11 -0.14 8.88
N ILE A 124 19.69 0.82 8.17
CA ILE A 124 19.95 0.74 6.72
C ILE A 124 21.02 -0.30 6.45
N VAL A 125 22.17 -0.23 7.16
CA VAL A 125 23.27 -1.20 7.03
C VAL A 125 22.77 -2.63 7.23
N TYR A 126 21.99 -2.85 8.30
CA TYR A 126 21.44 -4.17 8.58
C TYR A 126 20.60 -4.71 7.42
N ARG A 127 19.66 -3.91 6.92
CA ARG A 127 18.75 -4.31 5.83
C ARG A 127 19.51 -4.55 4.52
N CYS A 128 20.46 -3.66 4.19
CA CYS A 128 21.25 -3.80 2.97
C CYS A 128 22.02 -5.12 2.95
N ASN A 129 22.64 -5.49 4.07
CA ASN A 129 23.42 -6.71 4.15
C ASN A 129 22.56 -7.97 4.34
N ALA A 130 21.43 -7.89 5.03
CA ALA A 130 20.55 -9.03 5.26
C ALA A 130 19.77 -9.46 4.00
N ALA A 131 19.48 -8.50 3.10
CA ALA A 131 18.69 -8.74 1.88
C ALA A 131 19.49 -8.51 0.59
N ASP A 132 20.81 -8.30 0.65
CA ASP A 132 21.66 -8.03 -0.52
C ASP A 132 21.07 -6.92 -1.43
N ILE A 133 20.65 -5.80 -0.82
CA ILE A 133 19.97 -4.69 -1.51
C ILE A 133 20.90 -4.09 -2.56
N LYS A 134 20.44 -4.01 -3.81
CA LYS A 134 21.20 -3.45 -4.93
C LYS A 134 20.96 -1.96 -5.17
N MET A 135 19.75 -1.49 -4.86
CA MET A 135 19.36 -0.11 -5.12
C MET A 135 18.52 0.44 -3.97
N ILE A 136 18.71 1.72 -3.65
CA ILE A 136 17.86 2.48 -2.73
C ILE A 136 17.24 3.64 -3.50
N VAL A 137 15.91 3.77 -3.43
CA VAL A 137 15.17 4.94 -3.91
C VAL A 137 14.59 5.66 -2.71
N CYS A 138 14.91 6.93 -2.52
CA CYS A 138 14.51 7.67 -1.32
C CYS A 138 13.92 9.06 -1.64
N ALA A 139 13.13 9.59 -0.70
CA ALA A 139 12.79 11.00 -0.70
C ALA A 139 14.06 11.82 -0.46
N GLY A 140 14.28 12.84 -1.31
CA GLY A 140 15.43 13.76 -1.24
C GLY A 140 15.28 14.75 -0.09
N GLU A 141 15.45 14.28 1.12
CA GLU A 141 15.41 15.02 2.36
C GLU A 141 16.71 14.80 3.10
N GLU A 142 17.36 15.89 3.58
CA GLU A 142 18.70 15.88 4.19
C GLU A 142 18.88 14.79 5.27
N VAL A 143 17.87 14.60 6.13
CA VAL A 143 17.95 13.59 7.19
C VAL A 143 18.01 12.17 6.62
N ILE A 144 17.23 11.89 5.56
CA ILE A 144 17.15 10.56 4.94
C ILE A 144 18.43 10.30 4.16
N THR A 145 18.81 11.22 3.27
CA THR A 145 20.01 11.09 2.43
C THR A 145 21.28 10.98 3.27
N LYS A 146 21.39 11.74 4.36
CA LYS A 146 22.50 11.65 5.29
C LYS A 146 22.63 10.25 5.91
N HIS A 147 21.55 9.66 6.42
CA HIS A 147 21.60 8.31 6.99
C HIS A 147 21.99 7.25 5.95
N ILE A 148 21.54 7.43 4.70
CA ILE A 148 21.92 6.55 3.59
C ILE A 148 23.42 6.68 3.30
N ILE A 149 23.93 7.91 3.11
CA ILE A 149 25.36 8.14 2.84
C ILE A 149 26.23 7.54 3.96
N ASP A 150 25.88 7.79 5.20
CA ASP A 150 26.61 7.26 6.36
C ASP A 150 26.62 5.72 6.41
N ALA A 151 25.61 5.07 5.79
CA ALA A 151 25.47 3.61 5.72
C ALA A 151 26.28 2.95 4.58
N MET A 152 26.58 3.69 3.50
CA MET A 152 27.18 3.10 2.28
C MET A 152 28.53 2.42 2.48
N PRO A 153 29.46 2.93 3.31
CA PRO A 153 30.75 2.26 3.56
C PRO A 153 30.58 0.83 4.12
N ASP A 154 29.45 0.57 4.81
CA ASP A 154 29.14 -0.71 5.45
C ASP A 154 28.08 -1.52 4.65
N SER A 155 27.70 -1.09 3.44
CA SER A 155 26.63 -1.66 2.60
C SER A 155 27.11 -1.97 1.17
N PRO A 156 28.04 -2.92 0.99
CA PRO A 156 28.78 -3.11 -0.27
C PRO A 156 27.93 -3.64 -1.45
N THR A 157 26.71 -4.13 -1.21
CA THR A 157 25.82 -4.63 -2.26
C THR A 157 25.06 -3.51 -2.98
N VAL A 158 24.95 -2.32 -2.37
CA VAL A 158 24.22 -1.19 -2.93
C VAL A 158 25.04 -0.52 -4.04
N ASN A 159 24.53 -0.61 -5.26
CA ASN A 159 25.19 -0.07 -6.44
C ASN A 159 24.58 1.25 -6.92
N HIS A 160 23.31 1.51 -6.54
CA HIS A 160 22.55 2.67 -7.03
C HIS A 160 21.82 3.36 -5.90
N LEU A 161 22.00 4.68 -5.82
CA LEU A 161 21.24 5.58 -4.95
C LEU A 161 20.43 6.53 -5.84
N ILE A 162 19.13 6.56 -5.66
CA ILE A 162 18.18 7.39 -6.40
C ILE A 162 17.48 8.32 -5.42
N SER A 163 17.46 9.62 -5.70
CA SER A 163 16.78 10.62 -4.90
C SER A 163 15.59 11.23 -5.63
N ILE A 164 14.53 11.54 -4.87
CA ILE A 164 13.32 12.22 -5.35
C ILE A 164 13.16 13.49 -4.54
N GLY A 165 13.43 14.62 -5.15
CA GLY A 165 13.25 15.90 -4.49
C GLY A 165 14.48 16.77 -4.47
N PRO A 166 14.49 17.84 -3.66
CA PRO A 166 15.48 18.91 -3.80
C PRO A 166 16.88 18.53 -3.29
N ASP A 167 16.99 17.57 -2.35
CA ASP A 167 18.30 17.16 -1.86
C ASP A 167 18.90 16.07 -2.75
N MET A 168 19.99 16.42 -3.42
CA MET A 168 20.71 15.59 -4.38
C MET A 168 22.20 15.54 -4.03
N PRO A 169 22.60 14.80 -2.98
CA PRO A 169 23.99 14.67 -2.63
C PRO A 169 24.82 13.95 -3.69
N GLU A 170 26.12 14.13 -3.64
CA GLU A 170 27.05 13.39 -4.51
C GLU A 170 26.84 11.87 -4.41
N GLY A 171 26.82 11.19 -5.54
CA GLY A 171 26.57 9.75 -5.63
C GLY A 171 25.11 9.37 -5.85
N PHE A 172 24.17 10.30 -5.65
CA PHE A 172 22.76 10.07 -6.00
C PHE A 172 22.47 10.44 -7.45
N LYS A 173 21.51 9.72 -8.03
CA LYS A 173 20.92 10.03 -9.34
C LYS A 173 19.53 10.60 -9.14
N ASP A 174 19.15 11.55 -10.00
CA ASP A 174 17.81 12.13 -9.99
C ASP A 174 16.79 11.14 -10.59
N PHE A 175 15.73 10.87 -9.84
CA PHE A 175 14.65 9.98 -10.28
C PHE A 175 13.95 10.53 -11.52
N HIS A 176 13.57 11.81 -11.50
CA HIS A 176 12.77 12.43 -12.56
C HIS A 176 13.57 12.59 -13.84
N GLU A 177 14.84 12.97 -13.73
CA GLU A 177 15.74 13.03 -14.88
C GLU A 177 15.94 11.64 -15.49
N GLY A 178 16.18 10.62 -14.66
CA GLY A 178 16.33 9.24 -15.11
C GLY A 178 15.11 8.70 -15.83
N VAL A 179 13.93 8.94 -15.27
CA VAL A 179 12.64 8.52 -15.86
C VAL A 179 12.33 9.29 -17.14
N ALA A 180 12.61 10.61 -17.20
CA ALA A 180 12.35 11.43 -18.38
C ALA A 180 13.24 11.06 -19.57
N ASN A 181 14.45 10.59 -19.31
CA ASN A 181 15.43 10.17 -20.32
C ASN A 181 15.40 8.67 -20.61
N ALA A 182 14.48 7.91 -19.99
CA ALA A 182 14.39 6.47 -20.18
C ALA A 182 13.99 6.12 -21.63
N ALA A 183 14.61 5.08 -22.18
CA ALA A 183 14.18 4.51 -23.45
C ALA A 183 12.77 3.91 -23.32
N PRO A 184 12.04 3.65 -24.41
CA PRO A 184 10.79 2.92 -24.35
C PRO A 184 10.96 1.59 -23.61
N PHE A 185 10.03 1.31 -22.68
CA PHE A 185 10.09 0.09 -21.88
C PHE A 185 9.93 -1.17 -22.73
N VAL A 186 10.82 -2.12 -22.53
CA VAL A 186 10.74 -3.44 -23.15
C VAL A 186 10.42 -4.46 -22.05
N LYS A 187 9.20 -4.99 -22.11
CA LYS A 187 8.75 -6.01 -21.15
C LYS A 187 9.68 -7.22 -21.19
N PRO A 188 10.21 -7.69 -20.05
CA PRO A 188 10.96 -8.94 -19.97
C PRO A 188 10.10 -10.11 -20.47
N GLU A 189 10.72 -11.07 -21.17
CA GLU A 189 10.01 -12.27 -21.65
C GLU A 189 9.47 -13.12 -20.50
N TYR A 190 10.26 -13.27 -19.45
CA TYR A 190 9.92 -14.01 -18.22
C TYR A 190 10.21 -13.15 -16.99
N PRO A 191 9.29 -12.22 -16.62
CA PRO A 191 9.55 -11.33 -15.50
C PRO A 191 9.54 -12.07 -14.16
N ASN A 192 8.66 -13.05 -13.98
CA ASN A 192 8.50 -13.82 -12.74
C ASN A 192 7.70 -15.11 -12.95
N VAL A 193 7.81 -16.01 -11.97
CA VAL A 193 6.82 -17.07 -11.70
C VAL A 193 6.07 -16.74 -10.40
N ASN A 194 4.94 -17.41 -10.13
CA ASN A 194 4.11 -17.13 -8.97
C ASN A 194 4.84 -17.25 -7.62
N SER A 195 5.77 -18.23 -7.52
CA SER A 195 6.54 -18.47 -6.30
C SER A 195 7.75 -17.56 -6.09
N ASP A 196 8.08 -16.70 -7.05
CA ASP A 196 9.14 -15.72 -6.86
C ASP A 196 8.76 -14.70 -5.79
N THR A 197 9.72 -14.25 -5.01
CA THR A 197 9.49 -13.17 -4.05
C THR A 197 9.27 -11.85 -4.79
N SER A 198 8.19 -11.14 -4.47
CA SER A 198 7.85 -9.84 -5.04
C SER A 198 7.98 -8.68 -4.04
N LEU A 199 7.80 -8.97 -2.77
CA LEU A 199 7.72 -7.99 -1.70
C LEU A 199 8.33 -8.53 -0.43
N MET A 200 9.10 -7.70 0.27
CA MET A 200 9.72 -8.09 1.55
C MET A 200 9.60 -6.96 2.56
N TYR A 201 9.26 -7.30 3.79
CA TYR A 201 9.24 -6.38 4.92
C TYR A 201 10.22 -6.82 6.00
N PHE A 202 10.74 -5.84 6.72
CA PHE A 202 11.47 -6.05 7.96
C PHE A 202 10.56 -5.74 9.14
N THR A 203 10.29 -6.74 9.97
CA THR A 203 9.43 -6.61 11.16
C THR A 203 10.26 -6.68 12.44
N SER A 204 9.75 -6.10 13.55
CA SER A 204 10.39 -6.18 14.86
C SER A 204 10.48 -7.65 15.30
N GLY A 205 11.69 -8.17 15.39
CA GLY A 205 11.93 -9.52 15.90
C GLY A 205 11.88 -9.57 17.43
N THR A 206 11.47 -10.71 17.98
CA THR A 206 11.54 -10.98 19.44
C THR A 206 12.98 -11.16 19.94
N THR A 207 13.95 -11.28 19.05
CA THR A 207 15.37 -11.58 19.33
C THR A 207 16.32 -10.39 19.13
N GLY A 208 15.79 -9.20 18.91
CA GLY A 208 16.59 -7.95 18.81
C GLY A 208 16.79 -7.43 17.38
N GLU A 209 17.13 -8.25 16.39
CA GLU A 209 17.27 -7.81 15.00
C GLU A 209 15.97 -8.05 14.21
N PRO A 210 15.63 -7.15 13.24
CA PRO A 210 14.42 -7.31 12.43
C PRO A 210 14.40 -8.62 11.62
N LYS A 211 13.23 -9.26 11.55
CA LYS A 211 13.01 -10.45 10.72
C LYS A 211 12.53 -10.05 9.33
N MET A 212 12.95 -10.79 8.32
CA MET A 212 12.47 -10.63 6.95
C MET A 212 11.19 -11.46 6.75
N VAL A 213 10.16 -10.79 6.24
CA VAL A 213 8.89 -11.40 5.84
C VAL A 213 8.77 -11.24 4.33
N ALA A 214 8.82 -12.34 3.61
CA ALA A 214 8.75 -12.38 2.16
C ALA A 214 7.35 -12.77 1.69
N HIS A 215 6.89 -12.13 0.62
CA HIS A 215 5.64 -12.44 -0.07
C HIS A 215 5.94 -12.70 -1.55
N ASP A 216 5.26 -13.69 -2.10
CA ASP A 216 5.37 -14.06 -3.50
C ASP A 216 4.52 -13.17 -4.42
N PHE A 217 4.59 -13.43 -5.73
CA PHE A 217 3.83 -12.65 -6.72
C PHE A 217 2.32 -12.82 -6.62
N THR A 218 1.80 -13.84 -5.90
CA THR A 218 0.35 -14.04 -5.71
C THR A 218 -0.21 -13.25 -4.53
N TYR A 219 0.63 -12.72 -3.65
CA TYR A 219 0.22 -11.95 -2.48
C TYR A 219 -0.81 -10.83 -2.76
N PRO A 220 -0.72 -10.06 -3.86
CA PRO A 220 -1.73 -9.07 -4.20
C PRO A 220 -3.14 -9.63 -4.33
N LEU A 221 -3.30 -10.87 -4.81
CA LEU A 221 -4.59 -11.54 -4.93
C LEU A 221 -5.21 -11.86 -3.56
N GLY A 222 -4.39 -12.11 -2.55
CA GLY A 222 -4.84 -12.24 -1.16
C GLY A 222 -5.52 -10.99 -0.61
N HIS A 223 -5.20 -9.81 -1.18
CA HIS A 223 -5.83 -8.55 -0.81
C HIS A 223 -7.18 -8.27 -1.47
N ILE A 224 -7.71 -9.18 -2.29
CA ILE A 224 -9.09 -9.11 -2.78
C ILE A 224 -10.06 -9.04 -1.60
N THR A 225 -9.86 -9.87 -0.56
CA THR A 225 -10.70 -9.83 0.63
C THR A 225 -10.55 -8.53 1.41
N THR A 226 -9.34 -7.98 1.48
CA THR A 226 -9.08 -6.70 2.13
C THR A 226 -9.78 -5.54 1.41
N GLY A 227 -9.57 -5.41 0.09
CA GLY A 227 -10.08 -4.29 -0.70
C GLY A 227 -11.58 -4.39 -0.97
N SER A 228 -12.00 -5.46 -1.65
CA SER A 228 -13.37 -5.56 -2.16
C SER A 228 -14.38 -5.90 -1.08
N PHE A 229 -14.00 -6.66 -0.05
CA PHE A 229 -14.98 -7.16 0.93
C PHE A 229 -14.84 -6.53 2.31
N TRP A 230 -13.65 -6.31 2.84
CA TRP A 230 -13.51 -5.66 4.14
C TRP A 230 -13.56 -4.12 4.05
N HIS A 231 -12.80 -3.51 3.14
CA HIS A 231 -12.95 -2.07 2.87
C HIS A 231 -14.23 -1.73 2.08
N ASN A 232 -14.94 -2.75 1.59
CA ASN A 232 -16.18 -2.63 0.82
C ASN A 232 -16.04 -1.72 -0.41
N LEU A 233 -14.91 -1.84 -1.13
CA LEU A 233 -14.59 -0.97 -2.25
C LEU A 233 -15.18 -1.46 -3.56
N HIS A 234 -15.53 -0.49 -4.39
CA HIS A 234 -16.02 -0.66 -5.75
C HIS A 234 -15.50 0.47 -6.65
N GLU A 235 -15.81 0.42 -7.94
CA GLU A 235 -15.26 1.33 -8.95
C GLU A 235 -15.55 2.82 -8.73
N ASN A 236 -16.58 3.16 -7.97
CA ASN A 236 -16.92 4.55 -7.63
C ASN A 236 -16.34 5.02 -6.29
N SER A 237 -15.64 4.14 -5.57
CA SER A 237 -15.05 4.50 -4.29
C SER A 237 -13.82 5.40 -4.46
N LEU A 238 -13.70 6.41 -3.59
CA LEU A 238 -12.46 7.14 -3.34
C LEU A 238 -11.99 6.78 -1.93
N HIS A 239 -10.92 5.99 -1.84
CA HIS A 239 -10.47 5.37 -0.60
C HIS A 239 -9.22 6.02 -0.04
N LEU A 240 -9.29 6.45 1.22
CA LEU A 240 -8.16 6.93 2.00
C LEU A 240 -7.74 5.89 3.04
N THR A 241 -6.50 5.42 2.99
CA THR A 241 -5.86 4.71 4.11
C THR A 241 -4.78 5.57 4.73
N ILE A 242 -4.86 5.79 6.04
CA ILE A 242 -3.84 6.52 6.79
C ILE A 242 -2.77 5.52 7.23
N ALA A 243 -1.69 5.46 6.45
CA ALA A 243 -0.49 4.68 6.72
C ALA A 243 0.70 5.27 5.97
N ASP A 244 1.90 5.17 6.54
CA ASP A 244 3.15 5.43 5.84
C ASP A 244 3.50 4.27 4.91
N THR A 245 4.13 4.56 3.76
CA THR A 245 4.42 3.54 2.74
C THR A 245 5.47 2.53 3.16
N GLY A 246 6.26 2.83 4.18
CA GLY A 246 7.22 1.89 4.78
C GLY A 246 6.60 0.78 5.63
N TRP A 247 5.29 0.79 5.85
CA TRP A 247 4.56 -0.21 6.64
C TRP A 247 3.67 -1.10 5.76
N GLY A 248 3.52 -2.38 6.12
CA GLY A 248 2.67 -3.32 5.40
C GLY A 248 1.24 -2.83 5.18
N LYS A 249 0.68 -2.07 6.13
CA LYS A 249 -0.66 -1.47 6.00
C LYS A 249 -0.82 -0.57 4.76
N ALA A 250 0.26 -0.04 4.19
CA ALA A 250 0.16 0.76 2.97
C ALA A 250 -0.27 -0.07 1.75
N VAL A 251 0.34 -1.23 1.53
CA VAL A 251 -0.06 -2.11 0.41
C VAL A 251 -1.43 -2.73 0.63
N TRP A 252 -1.84 -2.92 1.89
CA TRP A 252 -3.17 -3.38 2.25
C TRP A 252 -4.26 -2.37 1.91
N GLY A 253 -3.99 -1.09 2.13
CA GLY A 253 -5.01 -0.05 2.10
C GLY A 253 -4.90 0.93 0.94
N LYS A 254 -3.81 0.93 0.17
CA LYS A 254 -3.64 1.90 -0.91
C LYS A 254 -2.84 1.38 -2.11
N LEU A 255 -2.95 0.08 -2.40
CA LEU A 255 -2.33 -0.51 -3.59
C LEU A 255 -3.15 -1.69 -4.12
N TYR A 256 -2.92 -2.91 -3.60
CA TYR A 256 -3.33 -4.14 -4.27
C TYR A 256 -4.86 -4.33 -4.35
N GLY A 257 -5.51 -4.53 -3.23
CA GLY A 257 -6.95 -4.78 -3.20
C GLY A 257 -7.77 -3.63 -3.76
N GLN A 258 -7.31 -2.38 -3.59
CA GLN A 258 -7.95 -1.18 -4.09
C GLN A 258 -7.95 -1.13 -5.63
N MET A 259 -6.80 -1.42 -6.25
CA MET A 259 -6.70 -1.42 -7.71
C MET A 259 -7.41 -2.63 -8.33
N ILE A 260 -7.41 -3.80 -7.67
CA ILE A 260 -8.20 -4.96 -8.12
C ILE A 260 -9.71 -4.65 -8.04
N ALA A 261 -10.18 -3.98 -6.99
CA ALA A 261 -11.56 -3.51 -6.87
C ALA A 261 -11.92 -2.38 -7.87
N GLY A 262 -10.90 -1.78 -8.50
CA GLY A 262 -11.07 -0.66 -9.43
C GLY A 262 -11.43 0.66 -8.76
N SER A 263 -11.21 0.78 -7.45
CA SER A 263 -11.43 2.03 -6.70
C SER A 263 -10.34 3.06 -6.98
N ASN A 264 -10.67 4.35 -6.86
CA ASN A 264 -9.70 5.42 -6.88
C ASN A 264 -9.02 5.51 -5.50
N ILE A 265 -7.70 5.54 -5.46
CA ILE A 265 -6.91 5.64 -4.23
C ILE A 265 -6.66 7.11 -3.92
N PHE A 266 -7.01 7.57 -2.73
CA PHE A 266 -6.64 8.89 -2.26
C PHE A 266 -5.32 8.84 -1.48
N VAL A 267 -4.37 9.68 -1.88
CA VAL A 267 -3.07 9.83 -1.22
C VAL A 267 -2.91 11.27 -0.75
N TYR A 268 -2.74 11.46 0.54
CA TYR A 268 -2.38 12.74 1.12
C TYR A 268 -0.92 12.71 1.59
N ASP A 269 -0.06 13.39 0.86
CA ASP A 269 1.36 13.56 1.16
C ASP A 269 1.53 14.80 2.04
N HIS A 270 1.82 14.59 3.31
CA HIS A 270 1.95 15.63 4.33
C HIS A 270 3.19 15.40 5.17
N GLU A 271 3.81 16.48 5.61
CA GLU A 271 4.95 16.40 6.52
C GLU A 271 4.49 16.13 7.96
N LYS A 272 3.43 16.79 8.40
CA LYS A 272 2.87 16.62 9.74
C LYS A 272 1.41 16.19 9.67
N PHE A 273 1.08 15.13 10.41
CA PHE A 273 -0.32 14.72 10.58
C PHE A 273 -1.08 15.72 11.44
N THR A 274 -2.21 16.21 10.97
CA THR A 274 -3.22 16.92 11.75
C THR A 274 -4.61 16.33 11.49
N PRO A 275 -5.42 16.07 12.53
CA PRO A 275 -6.76 15.53 12.35
C PRO A 275 -7.67 16.45 11.53
N ALA A 276 -7.55 17.77 11.75
CA ALA A 276 -8.31 18.79 11.02
C ALA A 276 -8.07 18.71 9.49
N ASP A 277 -6.82 18.52 9.06
CA ASP A 277 -6.50 18.41 7.63
C ASP A 277 -7.13 17.16 7.02
N ILE A 278 -7.16 16.05 7.76
CA ILE A 278 -7.82 14.81 7.28
C ILE A 278 -9.31 15.03 7.10
N LEU A 279 -9.98 15.66 8.07
CA LEU A 279 -11.42 16.00 7.97
C LEU A 279 -11.68 16.94 6.80
N GLN A 280 -10.81 17.94 6.61
CA GLN A 280 -10.90 18.86 5.48
C GLN A 280 -10.73 18.15 4.13
N LYS A 281 -9.75 17.20 4.02
CA LYS A 281 -9.56 16.41 2.81
C LYS A 281 -10.74 15.48 2.52
N ILE A 282 -11.37 14.89 3.54
CA ILE A 282 -12.60 14.10 3.37
C ILE A 282 -13.70 14.95 2.73
N GLN A 283 -13.90 16.15 3.26
CA GLN A 283 -14.89 17.10 2.73
C GLN A 283 -14.57 17.55 1.30
N ASP A 284 -13.36 18.04 1.07
CA ASP A 284 -12.98 18.73 -0.19
C ASP A 284 -12.89 17.75 -1.35
N CYS A 285 -12.32 16.57 -1.11
CA CYS A 285 -12.14 15.56 -2.13
C CYS A 285 -13.30 14.57 -2.22
N LYS A 286 -14.31 14.69 -1.35
CA LYS A 286 -15.46 13.78 -1.29
C LYS A 286 -15.05 12.32 -1.14
N ILE A 287 -14.16 12.06 -0.15
CA ILE A 287 -13.69 10.71 0.16
C ILE A 287 -14.87 9.87 0.64
N THR A 288 -15.02 8.67 0.07
CA THR A 288 -16.15 7.79 0.35
C THR A 288 -15.83 6.70 1.37
N SER A 289 -14.55 6.34 1.52
CA SER A 289 -14.12 5.29 2.43
C SER A 289 -12.81 5.63 3.13
N LEU A 290 -12.74 5.36 4.44
CA LEU A 290 -11.58 5.63 5.29
C LEU A 290 -11.11 4.37 6.03
N CYS A 291 -9.81 4.06 5.91
CA CYS A 291 -9.15 3.11 6.80
C CYS A 291 -8.08 3.81 7.63
N ALA A 292 -8.17 3.68 8.94
CA ALA A 292 -7.19 4.27 9.86
C ALA A 292 -7.00 3.39 11.11
N PRO A 293 -5.85 3.46 11.81
CA PRO A 293 -5.72 2.84 13.13
C PRO A 293 -6.64 3.51 14.16
N PRO A 294 -7.04 2.79 15.21
CA PRO A 294 -7.88 3.32 16.29
C PRO A 294 -7.35 4.63 16.90
N THR A 295 -6.05 4.79 17.00
CA THR A 295 -5.42 6.03 17.47
C THR A 295 -5.79 7.24 16.61
N ILE A 296 -5.89 7.08 15.29
CA ILE A 296 -6.30 8.17 14.39
C ILE A 296 -7.77 8.53 14.64
N TYR A 297 -8.67 7.55 14.73
CA TYR A 297 -10.08 7.82 15.06
C TYR A 297 -10.22 8.55 16.40
N ARG A 298 -9.38 8.19 17.40
CA ARG A 298 -9.33 8.91 18.70
C ARG A 298 -8.92 10.38 18.54
N PHE A 299 -8.08 10.71 17.57
CA PHE A 299 -7.77 12.10 17.28
C PHE A 299 -8.90 12.80 16.54
N LEU A 300 -9.50 12.14 15.53
CA LEU A 300 -10.60 12.72 14.76
C LEU A 300 -11.80 13.08 15.65
N ILE A 301 -12.21 12.21 16.58
CA ILE A 301 -13.35 12.49 17.48
C ILE A 301 -13.09 13.60 18.53
N LYS A 302 -11.85 14.07 18.67
CA LYS A 302 -11.53 15.24 19.51
C LYS A 302 -11.69 16.55 18.79
N GLU A 303 -11.73 16.53 17.45
CA GLU A 303 -12.04 17.69 16.64
C GLU A 303 -13.55 17.99 16.65
N ASP A 304 -13.90 19.24 16.37
CA ASP A 304 -15.30 19.60 16.15
C ASP A 304 -15.74 19.16 14.75
N ILE A 305 -16.11 17.86 14.66
CA ILE A 305 -16.51 17.23 13.39
C ILE A 305 -17.71 17.95 12.74
N SER A 306 -18.55 18.64 13.52
CA SER A 306 -19.72 19.36 12.98
C SER A 306 -19.36 20.51 12.03
N LYS A 307 -18.09 20.94 12.02
CA LYS A 307 -17.58 21.95 11.09
C LYS A 307 -17.30 21.44 9.69
N TYR A 308 -17.32 20.12 9.49
CA TYR A 308 -16.95 19.48 8.24
C TYR A 308 -18.13 18.73 7.62
N ASP A 309 -18.25 18.82 6.30
CA ASP A 309 -19.21 18.01 5.53
C ASP A 309 -18.62 16.62 5.26
N LEU A 310 -19.01 15.64 6.05
CA LEU A 310 -18.61 14.24 5.88
C LEU A 310 -19.66 13.38 5.17
N SER A 311 -20.65 14.00 4.50
CA SER A 311 -21.76 13.28 3.85
C SER A 311 -21.34 12.33 2.74
N SER A 312 -20.13 12.51 2.19
CA SER A 312 -19.54 11.61 1.20
C SER A 312 -18.97 10.32 1.82
N LEU A 313 -18.67 10.33 3.13
CA LEU A 313 -18.04 9.19 3.81
C LEU A 313 -19.10 8.13 4.13
N GLU A 314 -18.99 6.98 3.48
CA GLU A 314 -19.97 5.90 3.54
C GLU A 314 -19.51 4.73 4.41
N TYR A 315 -18.19 4.47 4.46
CA TYR A 315 -17.65 3.28 5.06
C TYR A 315 -16.31 3.51 5.75
N CYS A 316 -16.15 2.98 6.96
CA CYS A 316 -14.93 3.13 7.74
C CYS A 316 -14.43 1.80 8.29
N THR A 317 -13.12 1.56 8.15
CA THR A 317 -12.44 0.37 8.66
C THR A 317 -11.31 0.75 9.58
N THR A 318 -10.99 -0.13 10.52
CA THR A 318 -9.89 0.06 11.47
C THR A 318 -9.13 -1.23 11.72
N ALA A 319 -7.82 -1.14 11.83
CA ALA A 319 -6.92 -2.25 12.15
C ALA A 319 -5.55 -1.75 12.63
N GLY A 320 -4.76 -2.65 13.20
CA GLY A 320 -3.38 -2.41 13.65
C GLY A 320 -3.24 -2.23 15.16
N GLU A 321 -4.32 -1.91 15.84
CA GLU A 321 -4.43 -1.80 17.31
C GLU A 321 -5.83 -2.27 17.71
N ALA A 322 -6.03 -2.61 18.98
CA ALA A 322 -7.36 -2.92 19.52
C ALA A 322 -8.24 -1.66 19.55
N LEU A 323 -9.45 -1.76 19.01
CA LEU A 323 -10.41 -0.67 19.01
C LEU A 323 -11.03 -0.51 20.40
N ASN A 324 -10.85 0.66 20.99
CA ASN A 324 -11.49 0.97 22.26
C ASN A 324 -12.99 1.25 22.04
N TYR A 325 -13.83 0.64 22.90
CA TYR A 325 -15.29 0.77 22.85
C TYR A 325 -15.77 2.24 22.82
N SER A 326 -15.18 3.10 23.67
CA SER A 326 -15.57 4.51 23.72
C SER A 326 -15.26 5.29 22.43
N VAL A 327 -14.20 4.90 21.71
CA VAL A 327 -13.86 5.49 20.40
C VAL A 327 -14.91 5.07 19.37
N TYR A 328 -15.27 3.79 19.35
CA TYR A 328 -16.31 3.27 18.46
C TYR A 328 -17.66 3.98 18.69
N GLU A 329 -18.16 4.00 19.95
CA GLU A 329 -19.43 4.62 20.27
C GLU A 329 -19.47 6.12 19.94
N THR A 330 -18.39 6.84 20.29
CA THR A 330 -18.32 8.28 20.05
C THR A 330 -18.31 8.57 18.55
N PHE A 331 -17.52 7.84 17.76
CA PHE A 331 -17.47 8.01 16.31
C PHE A 331 -18.82 7.70 15.65
N LEU A 332 -19.44 6.56 16.03
CA LEU A 332 -20.78 6.18 15.55
C LEU A 332 -21.83 7.24 15.89
N LYS A 333 -21.83 7.74 17.13
CA LYS A 333 -22.78 8.78 17.57
C LYS A 333 -22.67 10.08 16.79
N ILE A 334 -21.43 10.49 16.47
CA ILE A 334 -21.18 11.76 15.77
C ILE A 334 -21.45 11.62 14.27
N THR A 335 -21.01 10.51 13.64
CA THR A 335 -21.02 10.37 12.19
C THR A 335 -22.14 9.50 11.64
N GLY A 336 -22.75 8.66 12.48
CA GLY A 336 -23.67 7.60 12.04
C GLY A 336 -22.98 6.41 11.37
N ILE A 337 -21.64 6.41 11.24
CA ILE A 337 -20.87 5.41 10.52
C ILE A 337 -20.24 4.41 11.51
N ARG A 338 -20.39 3.12 11.21
CA ARG A 338 -19.76 2.05 11.97
C ARG A 338 -18.28 1.92 11.63
N LEU A 339 -17.47 1.56 12.63
CA LEU A 339 -16.07 1.16 12.40
C LEU A 339 -16.01 -0.35 12.28
N MET A 340 -15.63 -0.82 11.11
CA MET A 340 -15.49 -2.24 10.81
C MET A 340 -14.05 -2.66 11.14
N GLU A 341 -13.88 -3.39 12.23
CA GLU A 341 -12.56 -3.80 12.71
C GLU A 341 -12.03 -4.98 11.91
N GLY A 342 -10.71 -5.05 11.73
CA GLY A 342 -10.01 -6.18 11.13
C GLY A 342 -8.65 -6.42 11.76
N PHE A 343 -8.14 -7.63 11.61
CA PHE A 343 -6.83 -8.04 12.09
C PHE A 343 -6.06 -8.77 11.01
N GLY A 344 -4.77 -8.56 11.02
CA GLY A 344 -3.77 -9.26 10.25
C GLY A 344 -2.38 -8.80 10.66
N GLN A 345 -1.39 -9.40 10.08
CA GLN A 345 0.02 -9.15 10.39
C GLN A 345 0.80 -8.89 9.11
N THR A 346 2.05 -8.47 9.23
CA THR A 346 2.94 -8.32 8.07
C THR A 346 3.11 -9.65 7.32
N GLU A 347 3.08 -10.76 8.04
CA GLU A 347 3.19 -12.14 7.55
C GLU A 347 1.97 -12.64 6.78
N THR A 348 0.84 -11.92 6.86
CA THR A 348 -0.44 -12.34 6.27
C THR A 348 -1.08 -11.22 5.46
N THR A 349 -2.24 -11.48 4.87
CA THR A 349 -3.22 -10.44 4.56
C THR A 349 -4.18 -10.28 5.75
N MET A 350 -5.36 -9.71 5.58
CA MET A 350 -6.37 -9.67 6.63
C MET A 350 -6.82 -11.11 6.97
N THR A 351 -6.66 -11.52 8.23
CA THR A 351 -7.01 -12.86 8.71
C THR A 351 -8.39 -12.90 9.37
N LEU A 352 -8.72 -11.86 10.12
CA LEU A 352 -10.03 -11.67 10.75
C LEU A 352 -10.63 -10.33 10.32
N GLY A 353 -11.93 -10.25 10.17
CA GLY A 353 -12.60 -8.99 9.86
C GLY A 353 -14.09 -8.97 10.14
N THR A 354 -14.60 -7.77 10.35
CA THR A 354 -16.03 -7.47 10.34
C THR A 354 -16.41 -7.04 8.93
N PHE A 355 -17.21 -7.84 8.26
CA PHE A 355 -17.59 -7.62 6.86
C PHE A 355 -18.88 -6.81 6.72
N PRO A 356 -19.19 -6.23 5.54
CA PRO A 356 -20.33 -5.32 5.34
C PRO A 356 -21.69 -5.90 5.73
N TRP A 357 -21.86 -7.22 5.64
CA TRP A 357 -23.10 -7.94 6.00
C TRP A 357 -23.20 -8.24 7.50
N MET A 358 -22.25 -7.78 8.32
CA MET A 358 -22.21 -8.05 9.75
C MET A 358 -22.49 -6.80 10.58
N GLU A 359 -23.06 -7.00 11.76
CA GLU A 359 -23.06 -5.98 12.81
C GLU A 359 -21.73 -6.03 13.58
N PRO A 360 -20.99 -4.90 13.68
CA PRO A 360 -19.78 -4.87 14.49
C PRO A 360 -20.07 -5.17 15.95
N LYS A 361 -19.28 -6.05 16.54
CA LYS A 361 -19.30 -6.32 17.98
C LYS A 361 -18.08 -5.63 18.60
N PRO A 362 -18.26 -4.53 19.33
CA PRO A 362 -17.15 -3.82 19.95
C PRO A 362 -16.28 -4.72 20.83
N GLY A 363 -14.95 -4.61 20.66
CA GLY A 363 -13.98 -5.49 21.32
C GLY A 363 -13.76 -6.83 20.61
N SER A 364 -14.32 -7.01 19.41
CA SER A 364 -14.07 -8.17 18.54
C SER A 364 -13.55 -7.72 17.18
N MET A 365 -12.48 -8.31 16.74
CA MET A 365 -11.90 -8.06 15.41
C MET A 365 -12.69 -8.68 14.26
N GLY A 366 -13.82 -9.32 14.54
CA GLY A 366 -14.68 -9.98 13.56
C GLY A 366 -14.51 -11.50 13.51
N VAL A 367 -14.64 -12.07 12.32
CA VAL A 367 -14.62 -13.50 12.05
C VAL A 367 -13.53 -13.88 11.06
N PRO A 368 -13.15 -15.18 10.97
CA PRO A 368 -12.16 -15.64 10.01
C PRO A 368 -12.48 -15.24 8.56
N ASN A 369 -11.45 -14.76 7.88
CA ASN A 369 -11.44 -14.59 6.44
C ASN A 369 -11.37 -15.98 5.77
N PRO A 370 -12.18 -16.27 4.75
CA PRO A 370 -12.24 -17.60 4.10
C PRO A 370 -10.91 -18.06 3.45
N GLN A 371 -9.90 -17.20 3.36
CA GLN A 371 -8.57 -17.56 2.86
C GLN A 371 -7.68 -18.24 3.92
N TYR A 372 -8.12 -18.31 5.18
CA TYR A 372 -7.32 -18.81 6.29
C TYR A 372 -8.11 -19.80 7.15
N ASP A 373 -7.47 -20.91 7.48
CA ASP A 373 -7.94 -21.81 8.54
C ASP A 373 -7.46 -21.28 9.89
N ILE A 374 -8.39 -20.72 10.67
CA ILE A 374 -8.07 -20.08 11.94
C ILE A 374 -8.81 -20.81 13.07
N ASP A 375 -8.06 -21.19 14.11
CA ASP A 375 -8.61 -21.79 15.33
C ASP A 375 -7.96 -21.16 16.57
N LEU A 376 -8.68 -21.28 17.69
CA LEU A 376 -8.21 -20.87 19.01
C LEU A 376 -7.70 -22.13 19.76
N LEU A 377 -6.40 -22.15 20.00
CA LEU A 377 -5.78 -23.24 20.76
C LEU A 377 -5.65 -22.84 22.23
N THR A 378 -5.88 -23.79 23.12
CA THR A 378 -5.50 -23.65 24.54
C THR A 378 -3.98 -23.78 24.66
N PRO A 379 -3.36 -23.08 25.62
CA PRO A 379 -1.93 -23.17 25.90
C PRO A 379 -1.48 -24.60 26.21
#